data_ec4b3f14b0c5c253070e2febee60093b
#
_entry.id   ec4b3f14b0c5c253070e2febee60093b
#
_cell.length_a   1.000
_cell.length_b   1.000
_cell.length_c   1.000
_cell.angle_alpha   90.00
_cell.angle_beta   90.00
_cell.angle_gamma   90.00
#
_symmetry.space_group_name_H-M   'P 1'
#
loop_
_entity.id
_entity.type
_entity.pdbx_description
1 polymer ?
#
loop_
_entity_poly.entity_id
_entity_poly.type
_entity_poly.pdbx_seq_one_letter_code
_entity_poly.pdbx_strand_id
1 'polypeptide(L)'
;MMKQDPLIVDILQLLDNGFKNGFNDEKDFIDLKGKLSVLSSHLDDYFEVQIESETEVKKMKKGTVVKTAFDEYTLIEQVGSGGNGRVFSAKNGNGDSVAIKFVERNIPANKLKRFKNEIHFCERHGNKSIVEILDRGYVKLDDAEYVFYVMPLYTETLRDKMKATINPEDAVTIFTGLIEGLGYAHKLGTIHRDIKPENIMFKAGSLNPIICDFGIAHFAEDELLTIIETKKGDRMANFQYAAPEQRVKGEMATAQTDIYAAALILNEMFTGEIPQAGDHKTIASVAPDYEYLDDVFAQLFKQKSSDRLFPEEKILTEMKVRAEQYKREQDKLRLQKAVDDTTSPDDFNATVTKKEFINGSIVFTLDRELPYEWFQILSGGHLGSYSALMSYGPEKLEKNGKYAIGMPIHTSESPDSIKKIVENVMDWVPKANAAYSAHVKRIAQQKQREREAARKAEIAKLERESSISAILAQI
;
A
#
# COMPACT_ATOMS: atom_id res chain seq x y z
N MET A 1 2.02 24.45 -47.49
CA MET A 1 3.46 24.19 -47.53
C MET A 1 3.86 22.75 -47.20
N MET A 2 3.27 22.14 -46.14
CA MET A 2 3.60 20.73 -45.77
C MET A 2 3.36 19.63 -46.82
N LYS A 3 2.44 19.82 -47.77
CA LYS A 3 2.13 18.79 -48.82
C LYS A 3 3.18 18.64 -49.92
N GLN A 4 4.23 19.44 -49.94
CA GLN A 4 5.27 19.41 -51.01
C GLN A 4 6.66 19.01 -50.48
N ASP A 5 6.79 18.64 -49.22
CA ASP A 5 8.07 18.13 -48.70
C ASP A 5 8.28 16.70 -49.24
N PRO A 6 9.38 16.43 -49.96
CA PRO A 6 9.66 15.13 -50.52
C PRO A 6 9.65 14.00 -49.49
N LEU A 7 10.10 14.27 -48.28
CA LEU A 7 10.13 13.29 -47.20
C LEU A 7 8.73 12.91 -46.72
N ILE A 8 7.80 13.88 -46.65
CA ILE A 8 6.39 13.62 -46.31
C ILE A 8 5.72 12.80 -47.40
N VAL A 9 5.97 13.15 -48.67
CA VAL A 9 5.44 12.40 -49.83
C VAL A 9 5.93 10.95 -49.78
N ASP A 10 7.21 10.72 -49.55
CA ASP A 10 7.80 9.39 -49.45
C ASP A 10 7.20 8.58 -48.28
N ILE A 11 7.01 9.18 -47.13
CA ILE A 11 6.39 8.51 -45.97
C ILE A 11 4.94 8.14 -46.29
N LEU A 12 4.16 9.06 -46.86
CA LEU A 12 2.77 8.79 -47.21
C LEU A 12 2.67 7.69 -48.27
N GLN A 13 3.63 7.60 -49.20
CA GLN A 13 3.69 6.59 -50.23
C GLN A 13 4.05 5.21 -49.67
N LEU A 14 4.97 5.15 -48.72
CA LEU A 14 5.31 3.91 -47.96
C LEU A 14 4.13 3.41 -47.13
N LEU A 15 3.41 4.33 -46.45
CA LEU A 15 2.22 3.98 -45.69
C LEU A 15 1.10 3.48 -46.59
N ASP A 16 0.81 4.16 -47.70
CA ASP A 16 -0.23 3.75 -48.68
C ASP A 16 0.07 2.38 -49.30
N ASN A 17 1.32 2.12 -49.65
CA ASN A 17 1.78 0.81 -50.14
C ASN A 17 1.66 -0.26 -49.05
N GLY A 18 2.07 0.03 -47.82
CA GLY A 18 1.95 -0.88 -46.67
C GLY A 18 0.49 -1.21 -46.33
N PHE A 19 -0.42 -0.24 -46.40
CA PHE A 19 -1.85 -0.48 -46.21
C PHE A 19 -2.52 -1.26 -47.32
N LYS A 20 -2.08 -1.10 -48.56
CA LYS A 20 -2.65 -1.81 -49.74
C LYS A 20 -2.14 -3.23 -49.90
N ASN A 21 -0.87 -3.47 -49.63
CA ASN A 21 -0.17 -4.72 -49.97
C ASN A 21 0.32 -5.51 -48.75
N GLY A 22 0.16 -4.99 -47.51
CA GLY A 22 0.80 -5.46 -46.30
C GLY A 22 2.28 -5.04 -46.24
N PHE A 23 2.79 -4.81 -45.01
CA PHE A 23 4.24 -4.65 -44.79
C PHE A 23 4.87 -6.05 -44.87
N ASN A 24 5.26 -6.48 -46.03
CA ASN A 24 5.75 -7.85 -46.26
C ASN A 24 7.25 -8.01 -46.05
N ASP A 25 7.98 -6.93 -45.76
CA ASP A 25 9.42 -6.96 -45.59
C ASP A 25 9.85 -6.11 -44.41
N GLU A 26 10.67 -6.71 -43.53
CA GLU A 26 11.31 -6.03 -42.36
C GLU A 26 12.08 -4.77 -42.81
N LYS A 27 12.55 -4.75 -44.05
CA LYS A 27 13.25 -3.64 -44.67
C LYS A 27 12.37 -2.42 -44.88
N ASP A 28 11.13 -2.59 -45.33
CA ASP A 28 10.16 -1.49 -45.52
C ASP A 28 9.77 -0.85 -44.19
N PHE A 29 9.66 -1.66 -43.12
CA PHE A 29 9.38 -1.19 -41.80
C PHE A 29 10.56 -0.39 -41.20
N ILE A 30 11.80 -0.86 -41.43
CA ILE A 30 13.03 -0.17 -41.00
C ILE A 30 13.19 1.15 -41.75
N ASP A 31 12.92 1.19 -43.05
CA ASP A 31 12.98 2.41 -43.87
C ASP A 31 11.93 3.44 -43.44
N LEU A 32 10.70 3.00 -43.22
CA LEU A 32 9.62 3.84 -42.67
C LEU A 32 9.99 4.42 -41.29
N LYS A 33 10.52 3.60 -40.39
CA LYS A 33 10.98 4.02 -39.09
C LYS A 33 12.13 5.03 -39.18
N GLY A 34 13.06 4.82 -40.09
CA GLY A 34 14.17 5.76 -40.36
C GLY A 34 13.66 7.10 -40.87
N LYS A 35 12.77 7.09 -41.86
CA LYS A 35 12.16 8.31 -42.43
C LYS A 35 11.28 9.05 -41.46
N LEU A 36 10.52 8.35 -40.60
CA LEU A 36 9.76 8.96 -39.52
C LEU A 36 10.64 9.60 -38.43
N SER A 37 11.81 9.00 -38.19
CA SER A 37 12.80 9.61 -37.24
C SER A 37 13.40 10.89 -37.82
N VAL A 38 13.71 10.90 -39.15
CA VAL A 38 14.20 12.11 -39.82
C VAL A 38 13.11 13.16 -39.93
N LEU A 39 11.87 12.79 -40.22
CA LEU A 39 10.74 13.71 -40.23
C LEU A 39 10.51 14.31 -38.85
N SER A 40 10.61 13.52 -37.77
CA SER A 40 10.50 13.99 -36.41
C SER A 40 11.58 15.03 -36.09
N SER A 41 12.84 14.83 -36.56
CA SER A 41 13.90 15.81 -36.36
C SER A 41 13.71 17.09 -37.20
N HIS A 42 13.14 17.01 -38.38
CA HIS A 42 12.78 18.17 -39.21
C HIS A 42 11.53 18.88 -38.69
N LEU A 43 10.56 18.17 -38.12
CA LEU A 43 9.39 18.79 -37.49
C LEU A 43 9.82 19.63 -36.27
N ASP A 44 10.90 19.28 -35.59
CA ASP A 44 11.48 20.10 -34.53
C ASP A 44 11.98 21.45 -35.06
N ASP A 45 12.47 21.52 -36.29
CA ASP A 45 12.88 22.77 -36.96
C ASP A 45 11.66 23.52 -37.53
N TYR A 46 10.59 22.85 -37.94
CA TYR A 46 9.35 23.44 -38.46
C TYR A 46 8.40 23.95 -37.38
N PHE A 47 8.44 23.43 -36.16
CA PHE A 47 7.71 23.97 -35.00
C PHE A 47 8.42 25.17 -34.36
N GLU A 48 9.49 25.69 -34.94
CA GLU A 48 9.95 27.05 -34.68
C GLU A 48 8.94 28.05 -35.26
N VAL A 49 7.70 28.00 -34.82
CA VAL A 49 6.77 29.11 -35.04
C VAL A 49 7.31 30.26 -34.21
N GLN A 50 7.97 31.22 -34.89
CA GLN A 50 8.26 32.51 -34.34
C GLN A 50 6.91 33.14 -33.97
N ILE A 51 6.53 33.03 -32.73
CA ILE A 51 5.49 33.88 -32.17
C ILE A 51 6.19 35.20 -31.89
N GLU A 52 6.12 36.11 -32.86
CA GLU A 52 6.44 37.51 -32.63
C GLU A 52 5.42 38.05 -31.62
N SER A 53 5.74 37.97 -30.35
CA SER A 53 5.05 38.71 -29.33
C SER A 53 5.55 40.14 -29.35
N GLU A 54 4.84 41.06 -29.98
CA GLU A 54 5.01 42.49 -29.87
C GLU A 54 4.66 43.03 -28.47
N THR A 55 5.18 42.44 -27.43
CA THR A 55 5.10 43.02 -26.09
C THR A 55 6.51 43.02 -25.49
N GLU A 56 7.04 44.21 -25.26
CA GLU A 56 8.27 44.44 -24.47
C GLU A 56 8.10 43.87 -23.05
N VAL A 57 8.30 42.59 -22.88
CA VAL A 57 8.31 41.96 -21.57
C VAL A 57 9.74 41.96 -21.05
N LYS A 58 10.06 42.94 -20.24
CA LYS A 58 11.42 43.22 -19.81
C LYS A 58 11.98 42.33 -18.70
N LYS A 59 11.23 41.42 -18.09
CA LYS A 59 11.74 40.47 -17.06
C LYS A 59 10.74 39.35 -16.81
N MET A 60 11.24 38.14 -16.66
CA MET A 60 10.46 36.99 -16.22
C MET A 60 10.04 37.17 -14.75
N LYS A 61 8.83 37.73 -14.53
CA LYS A 61 8.28 38.10 -13.22
C LYS A 61 6.78 37.89 -13.16
N LYS A 62 6.20 38.04 -11.97
CA LYS A 62 4.76 38.03 -11.77
C LYS A 62 4.04 38.96 -12.76
N GLY A 63 2.98 38.47 -13.38
CA GLY A 63 2.19 39.22 -14.37
C GLY A 63 2.73 39.16 -15.80
N THR A 64 3.88 38.52 -16.05
CA THR A 64 4.34 38.23 -17.40
C THR A 64 3.38 37.29 -18.08
N VAL A 65 2.93 37.61 -19.30
CA VAL A 65 2.06 36.74 -20.11
C VAL A 65 2.89 36.02 -21.15
N VAL A 66 2.78 34.71 -21.18
CA VAL A 66 3.38 33.83 -22.19
C VAL A 66 2.27 33.33 -23.08
N LYS A 67 2.39 33.54 -24.40
CA LYS A 67 1.39 33.13 -25.36
C LYS A 67 1.91 31.98 -26.22
N THR A 68 1.02 31.01 -26.45
CA THR A 68 1.25 29.94 -27.42
C THR A 68 0.22 30.01 -28.54
N ALA A 69 0.25 29.09 -29.46
CA ALA A 69 -0.80 28.97 -30.48
C ALA A 69 -2.15 28.50 -29.89
N PHE A 70 -2.16 27.98 -28.67
CA PHE A 70 -3.33 27.32 -28.07
C PHE A 70 -3.89 28.06 -26.87
N ASP A 71 -3.05 28.75 -26.10
CA ASP A 71 -3.50 29.41 -24.84
C ASP A 71 -2.57 30.56 -24.43
N GLU A 72 -3.00 31.33 -23.42
CA GLU A 72 -2.23 32.40 -22.79
C GLU A 72 -1.99 32.05 -21.31
N TYR A 73 -0.78 32.24 -20.84
CA TYR A 73 -0.37 31.89 -19.49
C TYR A 73 0.18 33.12 -18.75
N THR A 74 -0.47 33.50 -17.66
CA THR A 74 -0.02 34.61 -16.80
C THR A 74 0.81 34.07 -15.66
N LEU A 75 2.11 34.40 -15.58
CA LEU A 75 3.01 33.97 -14.52
C LEU A 75 2.62 34.58 -13.17
N ILE A 76 2.62 33.77 -12.12
CA ILE A 76 2.28 34.17 -10.75
C ILE A 76 3.52 34.30 -9.89
N GLU A 77 4.26 33.22 -9.70
CA GLU A 77 5.45 33.17 -8.87
C GLU A 77 6.41 32.08 -9.32
N GLN A 78 7.69 32.28 -9.02
CA GLN A 78 8.69 31.25 -9.27
C GLN A 78 8.63 30.20 -8.15
N VAL A 79 8.30 28.96 -8.51
CA VAL A 79 8.15 27.84 -7.57
C VAL A 79 9.37 26.92 -7.56
N GLY A 80 10.26 27.04 -8.56
CA GLY A 80 11.50 26.26 -8.62
C GLY A 80 12.58 26.93 -9.47
N SER A 81 13.85 26.68 -9.10
CA SER A 81 15.02 27.07 -9.90
C SER A 81 16.17 26.09 -9.65
N GLY A 82 16.91 25.75 -10.69
CA GLY A 82 18.07 24.86 -10.59
C GLY A 82 18.80 24.71 -11.90
N GLY A 83 19.71 23.73 -11.96
CA GLY A 83 20.49 23.43 -13.17
C GLY A 83 19.65 22.97 -14.37
N ASN A 84 18.39 22.59 -14.13
CA ASN A 84 17.43 22.10 -15.14
C ASN A 84 16.41 23.16 -15.57
N GLY A 85 16.61 24.45 -15.22
CA GLY A 85 15.73 25.54 -15.61
C GLY A 85 15.01 26.24 -14.46
N ARG A 86 14.05 27.10 -14.82
CA ARG A 86 13.19 27.84 -13.89
C ARG A 86 11.74 27.38 -14.04
N VAL A 87 11.05 27.16 -12.93
CA VAL A 87 9.63 26.75 -12.92
C VAL A 87 8.80 27.86 -12.28
N PHE A 88 7.75 28.28 -12.97
CA PHE A 88 6.79 29.26 -12.49
C PHE A 88 5.41 28.63 -12.38
N SER A 89 4.67 28.98 -11.33
CA SER A 89 3.23 28.79 -11.33
C SER A 89 2.59 29.86 -12.22
N ALA A 90 1.52 29.48 -12.91
CA ALA A 90 0.81 30.36 -13.84
C ALA A 90 -0.70 30.08 -13.85
N LYS A 91 -1.45 30.99 -14.43
CA LYS A 91 -2.86 30.80 -14.80
C LYS A 91 -2.98 30.73 -16.31
N ASN A 92 -3.73 29.76 -16.81
CA ASN A 92 -4.09 29.71 -18.22
C ASN A 92 -5.25 30.69 -18.55
N GLY A 93 -5.64 30.81 -19.81
CA GLY A 93 -6.73 31.69 -20.26
C GLY A 93 -8.09 31.39 -19.60
N ASN A 94 -8.32 30.17 -19.13
CA ASN A 94 -9.51 29.75 -18.41
C ASN A 94 -9.42 30.01 -16.89
N GLY A 95 -8.27 30.44 -16.38
CA GLY A 95 -8.02 30.64 -14.96
C GLY A 95 -7.55 29.42 -14.19
N ASP A 96 -7.28 28.28 -14.86
CA ASP A 96 -6.73 27.08 -14.23
C ASP A 96 -5.29 27.26 -13.83
N SER A 97 -4.89 26.62 -12.73
CA SER A 97 -3.53 26.66 -12.25
C SER A 97 -2.65 25.65 -12.98
N VAL A 98 -1.56 26.14 -13.55
CA VAL A 98 -0.55 25.34 -14.27
C VAL A 98 0.85 25.69 -13.78
N ALA A 99 1.83 24.89 -14.14
CA ALA A 99 3.26 25.20 -13.97
C ALA A 99 3.94 25.27 -15.34
N ILE A 100 4.88 26.18 -15.48
CA ILE A 100 5.66 26.36 -16.71
C ILE A 100 7.13 26.22 -16.39
N LYS A 101 7.82 25.28 -17.04
CA LYS A 101 9.25 25.07 -16.92
C LYS A 101 9.98 25.70 -18.11
N PHE A 102 10.86 26.66 -17.83
CA PHE A 102 11.64 27.40 -18.81
C PHE A 102 13.10 26.97 -18.78
N VAL A 103 13.66 26.72 -19.95
CA VAL A 103 15.09 26.47 -20.14
C VAL A 103 15.62 27.45 -21.18
N GLU A 104 16.70 28.15 -20.87
CA GLU A 104 17.33 29.09 -21.77
C GLU A 104 17.95 28.35 -22.97
N ARG A 105 17.79 28.90 -24.18
CA ARG A 105 18.36 28.30 -25.39
C ARG A 105 19.89 28.40 -25.46
N ASN A 106 20.46 29.41 -24.83
CA ASN A 106 21.91 29.65 -24.77
C ASN A 106 22.59 28.80 -23.70
N ILE A 107 22.29 27.50 -23.69
CA ILE A 107 22.93 26.47 -22.84
C ILE A 107 23.66 25.47 -23.73
N PRO A 108 24.57 24.63 -23.18
CA PRO A 108 25.21 23.59 -23.97
C PRO A 108 24.20 22.73 -24.75
N ALA A 109 24.49 22.49 -26.03
CA ALA A 109 23.57 21.81 -26.96
C ALA A 109 23.07 20.46 -26.46
N ASN A 110 23.91 19.73 -25.74
CA ASN A 110 23.52 18.48 -25.09
C ASN A 110 22.43 18.66 -24.03
N LYS A 111 22.47 19.74 -23.23
CA LYS A 111 21.42 20.04 -22.23
C LYS A 111 20.11 20.42 -22.91
N LEU A 112 20.16 21.25 -23.94
CA LEU A 112 18.97 21.63 -24.70
C LEU A 112 18.32 20.42 -25.37
N LYS A 113 19.14 19.54 -25.99
CA LYS A 113 18.66 18.28 -26.59
C LYS A 113 17.97 17.38 -25.55
N ARG A 114 18.51 17.29 -24.34
CA ARG A 114 17.90 16.54 -23.22
C ARG A 114 16.52 17.08 -22.88
N PHE A 115 16.38 18.39 -22.72
CA PHE A 115 15.12 19.03 -22.42
C PHE A 115 14.07 18.81 -23.54
N LYS A 116 14.47 18.92 -24.79
CA LYS A 116 13.60 18.60 -25.92
C LYS A 116 13.17 17.12 -25.92
N ASN A 117 14.08 16.19 -25.62
CA ASN A 117 13.76 14.76 -25.52
C ASN A 117 12.80 14.46 -24.37
N GLU A 118 12.93 15.14 -23.20
CA GLU A 118 11.97 15.06 -22.10
C GLU A 118 10.56 15.45 -22.58
N ILE A 119 10.43 16.60 -23.25
CA ILE A 119 9.15 17.04 -23.82
C ILE A 119 8.58 15.98 -24.76
N HIS A 120 9.34 15.48 -25.71
CA HIS A 120 8.88 14.48 -26.66
C HIS A 120 8.40 13.18 -26.00
N PHE A 121 9.15 12.69 -25.00
CA PHE A 121 8.77 11.50 -24.27
C PHE A 121 7.44 11.71 -23.52
N CYS A 122 7.32 12.78 -22.78
CA CYS A 122 6.13 13.05 -21.96
C CYS A 122 4.87 13.35 -22.78
N GLU A 123 5.00 13.98 -23.97
CA GLU A 123 3.87 14.27 -24.84
C GLU A 123 3.31 13.02 -25.55
N ARG A 124 4.20 12.11 -25.96
CA ARG A 124 3.80 10.93 -26.74
C ARG A 124 3.16 9.84 -25.88
N HIS A 125 3.39 9.87 -24.59
CA HIS A 125 3.10 8.76 -23.71
C HIS A 125 2.34 9.21 -22.46
N GLY A 126 1.01 9.36 -22.62
CA GLY A 126 0.13 9.67 -21.49
C GLY A 126 0.09 8.49 -20.50
N ASN A 127 0.62 8.71 -19.30
CA ASN A 127 0.55 7.75 -18.19
C ASN A 127 0.30 8.48 -16.89
N LYS A 128 -0.52 7.88 -16.01
CA LYS A 128 -0.89 8.49 -14.70
C LYS A 128 0.28 8.80 -13.78
N SER A 129 1.43 8.14 -13.97
CA SER A 129 2.64 8.26 -13.15
C SER A 129 3.79 8.99 -13.88
N ILE A 130 3.54 9.57 -15.05
CA ILE A 130 4.48 10.39 -15.82
C ILE A 130 3.93 11.82 -15.90
N VAL A 131 4.81 12.82 -15.84
CA VAL A 131 4.40 14.21 -16.00
C VAL A 131 3.68 14.43 -17.32
N GLU A 132 2.50 15.05 -17.24
CA GLU A 132 1.69 15.41 -18.41
C GLU A 132 2.17 16.77 -18.96
N ILE A 133 2.37 16.87 -20.27
CA ILE A 133 2.64 18.14 -20.93
C ILE A 133 1.37 18.63 -21.59
N LEU A 134 0.90 19.79 -21.15
CA LEU A 134 -0.31 20.44 -21.64
C LEU A 134 -0.06 21.29 -22.88
N ASP A 135 1.10 21.96 -22.91
CA ASP A 135 1.47 22.87 -23.98
C ASP A 135 2.99 23.10 -23.96
N ARG A 136 3.55 23.64 -25.04
CA ARG A 136 4.98 23.97 -25.16
C ARG A 136 5.22 25.10 -26.14
N GLY A 137 6.41 25.69 -26.07
CA GLY A 137 6.78 26.72 -27.04
C GLY A 137 8.16 27.31 -26.81
N TYR A 138 8.36 28.39 -27.54
CA TYR A 138 9.54 29.24 -27.44
C TYR A 138 9.09 30.64 -27.07
N VAL A 139 9.87 31.34 -26.27
CA VAL A 139 9.56 32.70 -25.89
C VAL A 139 10.87 33.50 -25.73
N LYS A 140 10.86 34.75 -26.18
CA LYS A 140 11.96 35.72 -25.93
C LYS A 140 11.58 36.59 -24.77
N LEU A 141 12.36 36.53 -23.69
CA LEU A 141 12.19 37.29 -22.46
C LEU A 141 13.57 37.82 -22.02
N ASP A 142 13.67 39.09 -21.61
CA ASP A 142 14.90 39.68 -21.10
C ASP A 142 16.10 39.57 -22.05
N ASP A 143 15.90 39.69 -23.35
CA ASP A 143 16.93 39.50 -24.38
C ASP A 143 17.48 38.04 -24.48
N ALA A 144 16.91 37.10 -23.74
CA ALA A 144 17.21 35.68 -23.84
C ALA A 144 16.04 34.88 -24.43
N GLU A 145 16.37 33.86 -25.18
CA GLU A 145 15.38 32.92 -25.74
C GLU A 145 15.23 31.68 -24.82
N TYR A 146 13.99 31.30 -24.59
CA TYR A 146 13.64 30.14 -23.76
C TYR A 146 12.83 29.13 -24.52
N VAL A 147 13.12 27.87 -24.32
CA VAL A 147 12.21 26.76 -24.59
C VAL A 147 11.43 26.50 -23.32
N PHE A 148 10.14 26.26 -23.43
CA PHE A 148 9.32 25.95 -22.26
C PHE A 148 8.28 24.88 -22.55
N TYR A 149 7.80 24.26 -21.50
CA TYR A 149 6.56 23.47 -21.53
C TYR A 149 5.67 23.80 -20.34
N VAL A 150 4.38 23.56 -20.53
CA VAL A 150 3.33 23.74 -19.54
C VAL A 150 2.87 22.38 -19.03
N MET A 151 2.69 22.26 -17.73
CA MET A 151 2.24 21.04 -17.05
C MET A 151 1.20 21.38 -15.99
N PRO A 152 0.40 20.42 -15.50
CA PRO A 152 -0.43 20.65 -14.33
C PRO A 152 0.40 21.16 -13.16
N LEU A 153 -0.18 22.02 -12.31
CA LEU A 153 0.47 22.46 -11.10
C LEU A 153 0.45 21.34 -10.07
N TYR A 154 1.62 20.77 -9.79
CA TYR A 154 1.81 19.80 -8.70
C TYR A 154 2.13 20.57 -7.42
N THR A 155 1.51 20.16 -6.31
CA THR A 155 1.52 20.94 -5.06
C THR A 155 2.68 20.62 -4.15
N GLU A 156 3.25 19.43 -4.26
CA GLU A 156 4.34 18.95 -3.39
C GLU A 156 5.18 17.88 -4.09
N THR A 157 6.41 17.76 -3.67
CA THR A 157 7.32 16.68 -4.05
C THR A 157 7.30 15.56 -3.00
N LEU A 158 7.85 14.39 -3.34
CA LEU A 158 8.07 13.34 -2.34
C LEU A 158 9.01 13.82 -1.22
N ARG A 159 10.00 14.67 -1.56
CA ARG A 159 10.87 15.31 -0.57
C ARG A 159 10.06 16.15 0.44
N ASP A 160 9.05 16.85 -0.03
CA ASP A 160 8.18 17.64 0.85
C ASP A 160 7.33 16.75 1.75
N LYS A 161 6.78 15.65 1.22
CA LYS A 161 6.07 14.66 2.02
C LYS A 161 6.96 14.02 3.10
N MET A 162 8.23 13.75 2.78
CA MET A 162 9.19 13.16 3.70
C MET A 162 9.69 14.11 4.80
N LYS A 163 9.35 15.41 4.76
CA LYS A 163 9.56 16.33 5.90
C LYS A 163 8.71 15.96 7.11
N ALA A 164 7.60 15.28 6.87
CA ALA A 164 6.79 14.62 7.90
C ALA A 164 6.97 13.10 7.81
N THR A 165 6.63 12.39 8.87
CA THR A 165 6.61 10.93 8.83
C THR A 165 5.54 10.46 7.87
N ILE A 166 5.90 9.68 6.86
CA ILE A 166 4.97 9.05 5.93
C ILE A 166 4.37 7.81 6.62
N ASN A 167 3.05 7.65 6.52
CA ASN A 167 2.40 6.43 6.97
C ASN A 167 2.94 5.23 6.17
N PRO A 168 3.26 4.09 6.81
CA PRO A 168 3.76 2.90 6.13
C PRO A 168 2.89 2.41 4.95
N GLU A 169 1.57 2.45 5.05
CA GLU A 169 0.66 2.09 3.95
C GLU A 169 0.79 3.06 2.77
N ASP A 170 0.92 4.36 3.05
CA ASP A 170 1.14 5.38 2.03
C ASP A 170 2.50 5.20 1.36
N ALA A 171 3.55 4.86 2.12
CA ALA A 171 4.88 4.57 1.58
C ALA A 171 4.85 3.39 0.60
N VAL A 172 4.16 2.31 0.93
CA VAL A 172 3.95 1.15 0.03
C VAL A 172 3.18 1.56 -1.22
N THR A 173 2.14 2.37 -1.07
CA THR A 173 1.32 2.88 -2.19
C THR A 173 2.15 3.74 -3.14
N ILE A 174 2.92 4.68 -2.60
CA ILE A 174 3.82 5.55 -3.35
C ILE A 174 4.89 4.73 -4.07
N PHE A 175 5.54 3.79 -3.36
CA PHE A 175 6.56 2.95 -3.97
C PHE A 175 6.01 2.09 -5.10
N THR A 176 4.83 1.48 -4.90
CA THR A 176 4.14 0.70 -5.94
C THR A 176 3.89 1.54 -7.19
N GLY A 177 3.34 2.74 -7.04
CA GLY A 177 3.10 3.66 -8.15
C GLY A 177 4.39 4.13 -8.84
N LEU A 178 5.48 4.32 -8.09
CA LEU A 178 6.80 4.65 -8.65
C LEU A 178 7.33 3.50 -9.52
N ILE A 179 7.28 2.25 -9.04
CA ILE A 179 7.70 1.07 -9.81
C ILE A 179 6.83 0.88 -11.06
N GLU A 180 5.50 1.08 -10.97
CA GLU A 180 4.60 1.06 -12.13
C GLU A 180 5.00 2.11 -13.19
N GLY A 181 5.29 3.35 -12.74
CA GLY A 181 5.70 4.45 -13.62
C GLY A 181 7.05 4.20 -14.29
N LEU A 182 8.03 3.69 -13.55
CA LEU A 182 9.32 3.29 -14.08
C LEU A 182 9.17 2.15 -15.10
N GLY A 183 8.41 1.11 -14.78
CA GLY A 183 8.15 -0.01 -15.69
C GLY A 183 7.49 0.43 -17.00
N TYR A 184 6.61 1.43 -16.95
CA TYR A 184 6.05 2.03 -18.16
C TYR A 184 7.13 2.72 -19.00
N ALA A 185 7.97 3.57 -18.39
CA ALA A 185 9.04 4.26 -19.10
C ALA A 185 10.08 3.28 -19.69
N HIS A 186 10.48 2.26 -18.91
CA HIS A 186 11.46 1.26 -19.33
C HIS A 186 10.97 0.39 -20.51
N LYS A 187 9.68 0.03 -20.55
CA LYS A 187 9.06 -0.65 -21.70
C LYS A 187 9.14 0.15 -22.99
N LEU A 188 9.17 1.48 -22.87
CA LEU A 188 9.35 2.40 -24.00
C LEU A 188 10.82 2.69 -24.30
N GLY A 189 11.75 1.98 -23.65
CA GLY A 189 13.20 2.15 -23.84
C GLY A 189 13.78 3.40 -23.18
N THR A 190 13.03 4.05 -22.29
CA THR A 190 13.45 5.29 -21.62
C THR A 190 13.90 5.02 -20.20
N ILE A 191 15.13 5.39 -19.87
CA ILE A 191 15.74 5.29 -18.54
C ILE A 191 15.81 6.70 -17.96
N HIS A 192 15.35 6.88 -16.72
CA HIS A 192 15.26 8.19 -16.07
C HIS A 192 16.61 8.72 -15.62
N ARG A 193 17.44 7.93 -14.95
CA ARG A 193 18.82 8.19 -14.49
C ARG A 193 19.02 9.21 -13.37
N ASP A 194 17.97 9.90 -12.96
CA ASP A 194 17.98 10.88 -11.85
C ASP A 194 16.72 10.71 -10.98
N ILE A 195 16.40 9.48 -10.62
CA ILE A 195 15.30 9.17 -9.70
C ILE A 195 15.71 9.59 -8.29
N LYS A 196 14.93 10.53 -7.72
CA LYS A 196 15.10 11.06 -6.37
C LYS A 196 13.79 11.69 -5.89
N PRO A 197 13.59 11.87 -4.59
CA PRO A 197 12.34 12.42 -4.05
C PRO A 197 11.92 13.78 -4.61
N GLU A 198 12.87 14.60 -5.02
CA GLU A 198 12.63 15.92 -5.63
C GLU A 198 12.01 15.82 -7.03
N ASN A 199 12.23 14.71 -7.75
CA ASN A 199 11.70 14.44 -9.09
C ASN A 199 10.41 13.62 -9.10
N ILE A 200 9.83 13.38 -7.93
CA ILE A 200 8.55 12.68 -7.74
C ILE A 200 7.56 13.66 -7.15
N MET A 201 6.53 13.99 -7.92
CA MET A 201 5.54 15.01 -7.58
C MET A 201 4.16 14.42 -7.35
N PHE A 202 3.28 15.22 -6.72
CA PHE A 202 1.90 14.81 -6.41
C PHE A 202 0.90 15.91 -6.73
N LYS A 203 -0.28 15.51 -7.21
CA LYS A 203 -1.48 16.37 -7.22
C LYS A 203 -2.01 16.48 -5.78
N ALA A 204 -2.66 17.58 -5.47
CA ALA A 204 -3.24 17.82 -4.14
C ALA A 204 -4.09 16.64 -3.66
N GLY A 205 -3.79 16.13 -2.46
CA GLY A 205 -4.51 15.02 -1.83
C GLY A 205 -4.30 13.65 -2.47
N SER A 206 -3.37 13.50 -3.41
CA SER A 206 -3.08 12.23 -4.09
C SER A 206 -1.86 11.54 -3.50
N LEU A 207 -1.89 10.19 -3.49
CA LEU A 207 -0.72 9.34 -3.24
C LEU A 207 -0.12 8.79 -4.54
N ASN A 208 -0.72 9.08 -5.71
CA ASN A 208 -0.18 8.63 -6.98
C ASN A 208 1.08 9.45 -7.34
N PRO A 209 2.28 8.85 -7.37
CA PRO A 209 3.50 9.54 -7.71
C PRO A 209 3.54 9.88 -9.20
N ILE A 210 4.04 11.06 -9.51
CA ILE A 210 4.23 11.54 -10.88
C ILE A 210 5.71 11.81 -11.07
N ILE A 211 6.34 11.04 -11.94
CA ILE A 211 7.77 11.13 -12.26
C ILE A 211 7.96 12.30 -13.22
N CYS A 212 8.81 13.22 -12.82
CA CYS A 212 9.17 14.44 -13.56
C CYS A 212 10.67 14.47 -13.84
N ASP A 213 11.10 15.37 -14.70
CA ASP A 213 12.52 15.57 -15.02
C ASP A 213 13.20 14.33 -15.58
N PHE A 214 12.60 13.76 -16.64
CA PHE A 214 13.23 12.69 -17.39
C PHE A 214 14.55 13.18 -18.01
N GLY A 215 15.59 13.22 -17.17
CA GLY A 215 16.94 13.54 -17.58
C GLY A 215 17.51 12.46 -18.50
N ILE A 216 17.04 12.41 -19.78
CA ILE A 216 17.55 11.51 -20.80
C ILE A 216 19.03 11.88 -21.10
N ALA A 217 19.84 11.83 -20.05
CA ALA A 217 21.21 12.30 -20.06
C ALA A 217 22.17 11.13 -20.18
N HIS A 218 22.81 11.00 -21.33
CA HIS A 218 24.17 10.50 -21.34
C HIS A 218 25.03 11.49 -20.54
N PHE A 219 25.55 11.06 -19.39
CA PHE A 219 26.73 11.75 -18.86
C PHE A 219 27.85 11.52 -19.90
N ALA A 220 28.17 12.55 -20.69
CA ALA A 220 29.40 12.55 -21.43
C ALA A 220 30.54 12.43 -20.40
N GLU A 221 31.54 11.60 -20.69
CA GLU A 221 32.67 11.30 -19.79
C GLU A 221 33.35 12.51 -19.16
N ASP A 222 33.26 13.69 -19.81
CA ASP A 222 33.89 14.94 -19.36
C ASP A 222 33.11 15.70 -18.26
N GLU A 223 31.80 15.49 -18.11
CA GLU A 223 31.03 16.20 -17.06
C GLU A 223 31.22 15.62 -15.66
N LEU A 224 31.56 14.34 -15.52
CA LEU A 224 31.80 13.73 -14.21
C LEU A 224 33.06 14.29 -13.53
N LEU A 225 34.09 14.56 -14.31
CA LEU A 225 35.36 15.15 -13.81
C LEU A 225 35.20 16.64 -13.49
N THR A 226 34.44 17.41 -14.30
CA THR A 226 34.15 18.81 -14.06
C THR A 226 33.24 19.07 -12.86
N ILE A 227 32.39 18.05 -12.49
CA ILE A 227 31.50 18.10 -11.35
C ILE A 227 32.25 18.01 -10.01
N ILE A 228 33.41 17.38 -9.98
CA ILE A 228 34.24 17.24 -8.77
C ILE A 228 34.86 18.60 -8.35
N GLU A 229 35.05 19.55 -9.27
CA GLU A 229 35.80 20.76 -8.99
C GLU A 229 34.96 22.01 -8.60
N THR A 230 33.61 22.00 -8.71
CA THR A 230 32.80 23.21 -8.46
C THR A 230 31.71 23.02 -7.40
N LYS A 231 31.79 23.80 -6.29
CA LYS A 231 30.83 24.02 -5.17
C LYS A 231 30.33 22.79 -4.39
N LYS A 232 30.97 22.57 -3.24
CA LYS A 232 30.83 21.40 -2.34
C LYS A 232 29.46 21.18 -1.66
N GLY A 233 28.49 22.09 -1.68
CA GLY A 233 27.28 22.00 -0.92
C GLY A 233 26.10 21.35 -1.69
N ASP A 234 25.70 21.96 -2.82
CA ASP A 234 24.46 21.57 -3.52
C ASP A 234 24.60 20.31 -4.41
N ARG A 235 25.83 19.89 -4.68
CA ARG A 235 26.12 18.76 -5.58
C ARG A 235 26.24 17.41 -4.88
N MET A 236 26.60 17.37 -3.60
CA MET A 236 26.61 16.10 -2.84
C MET A 236 25.21 15.50 -2.73
N ALA A 237 24.16 16.32 -2.67
CA ALA A 237 22.78 15.86 -2.62
C ALA A 237 22.35 15.10 -3.90
N ASN A 238 22.82 15.49 -5.07
CA ASN A 238 22.46 14.85 -6.34
C ASN A 238 23.05 13.44 -6.53
N PHE A 239 24.14 13.10 -5.81
CA PHE A 239 24.78 11.77 -5.92
C PHE A 239 24.29 10.76 -4.89
N GLN A 240 23.43 11.17 -3.94
CA GLN A 240 22.98 10.28 -2.87
C GLN A 240 22.19 9.11 -3.40
N TYR A 241 21.38 9.32 -4.47
CA TYR A 241 20.55 8.28 -5.11
C TYR A 241 21.22 7.61 -6.31
N ALA A 242 22.40 8.07 -6.73
CA ALA A 242 23.08 7.52 -7.89
C ALA A 242 23.50 6.06 -7.65
N ALA A 243 23.17 5.18 -8.60
CA ALA A 243 23.59 3.80 -8.55
C ALA A 243 25.12 3.64 -8.70
N PRO A 244 25.72 2.55 -8.22
CA PRO A 244 27.17 2.34 -8.29
C PRO A 244 27.75 2.48 -9.71
N GLU A 245 27.06 1.92 -10.72
CA GLU A 245 27.46 2.02 -12.13
C GLU A 245 27.47 3.46 -12.66
N GLN A 246 26.63 4.35 -12.14
CA GLN A 246 26.65 5.76 -12.54
C GLN A 246 27.88 6.53 -12.03
N ARG A 247 28.61 5.93 -11.07
CA ARG A 247 29.83 6.51 -10.46
C ARG A 247 31.10 5.98 -11.12
N VAL A 248 30.99 5.03 -12.05
CA VAL A 248 32.12 4.40 -12.75
C VAL A 248 32.18 4.91 -14.18
N LYS A 249 33.36 5.44 -14.58
CA LYS A 249 33.56 5.93 -15.93
C LYS A 249 33.42 4.79 -16.95
N GLY A 250 32.58 5.02 -17.97
CA GLY A 250 32.37 4.05 -19.07
C GLY A 250 31.30 2.99 -18.81
N GLU A 251 30.71 2.93 -17.61
CA GLU A 251 29.54 2.09 -17.37
C GLU A 251 28.26 2.78 -17.84
N MET A 252 27.38 2.00 -18.47
CA MET A 252 26.13 2.51 -19.00
C MET A 252 25.00 2.34 -17.99
N ALA A 253 24.20 3.40 -17.78
CA ALA A 253 22.97 3.30 -17.02
C ALA A 253 21.95 2.41 -17.74
N THR A 254 21.27 1.57 -17.00
CA THR A 254 20.21 0.65 -17.46
C THR A 254 18.93 0.89 -16.67
N ALA A 255 17.84 0.20 -17.00
CA ALA A 255 16.61 0.25 -16.20
C ALA A 255 16.85 -0.08 -14.73
N GLN A 256 17.76 -1.02 -14.44
CA GLN A 256 18.14 -1.39 -13.08
C GLN A 256 18.83 -0.25 -12.30
N THR A 257 19.36 0.76 -12.99
CA THR A 257 19.89 1.98 -12.36
C THR A 257 18.78 2.74 -11.62
N ASP A 258 17.62 2.92 -12.27
CA ASP A 258 16.45 3.59 -11.67
C ASP A 258 15.86 2.75 -10.52
N ILE A 259 15.91 1.41 -10.64
CA ILE A 259 15.48 0.48 -9.59
C ILE A 259 16.33 0.62 -8.31
N TYR A 260 17.65 0.81 -8.45
CA TYR A 260 18.51 1.08 -7.29
C TYR A 260 18.12 2.37 -6.57
N ALA A 261 17.89 3.44 -7.31
CA ALA A 261 17.45 4.72 -6.74
C ALA A 261 16.06 4.60 -6.07
N ALA A 262 15.15 3.85 -6.69
CA ALA A 262 13.84 3.57 -6.10
C ALA A 262 13.96 2.77 -4.79
N ALA A 263 14.91 1.83 -4.69
CA ALA A 263 15.17 1.11 -3.44
C ALA A 263 15.62 2.04 -2.31
N LEU A 264 16.54 2.98 -2.60
CA LEU A 264 16.94 3.99 -1.61
C LEU A 264 15.75 4.80 -1.10
N ILE A 265 14.87 5.22 -2.01
CA ILE A 265 13.66 5.97 -1.68
C ILE A 265 12.71 5.12 -0.82
N LEU A 266 12.54 3.82 -1.12
CA LEU A 266 11.72 2.93 -0.30
C LEU A 266 12.19 2.93 1.15
N ASN A 267 13.45 2.65 1.37
CA ASN A 267 13.99 2.59 2.74
C ASN A 267 13.91 3.97 3.42
N GLU A 268 14.25 5.06 2.72
CA GLU A 268 14.21 6.42 3.27
C GLU A 268 12.80 6.85 3.67
N MET A 269 11.76 6.48 2.92
CA MET A 269 10.36 6.79 3.28
C MET A 269 9.96 6.20 4.64
N PHE A 270 10.52 5.05 5.01
CA PHE A 270 10.27 4.41 6.30
C PHE A 270 11.19 4.93 7.39
N THR A 271 12.49 4.99 7.11
CA THR A 271 13.52 5.22 8.15
C THR A 271 13.88 6.69 8.35
N GLY A 272 13.54 7.55 7.38
CA GLY A 272 13.97 8.96 7.34
C GLY A 272 15.44 9.15 6.96
N GLU A 273 16.16 8.09 6.62
CA GLU A 273 17.59 8.10 6.33
C GLU A 273 17.89 7.42 4.99
N ILE A 274 18.77 8.03 4.19
CA ILE A 274 19.21 7.41 2.93
C ILE A 274 20.18 6.26 3.26
N PRO A 275 19.92 5.01 2.81
CA PRO A 275 20.77 3.87 3.06
C PRO A 275 22.20 4.08 2.52
N GLN A 276 23.18 3.75 3.32
CA GLN A 276 24.58 3.73 2.91
C GLN A 276 25.09 2.28 2.81
N ALA A 277 26.05 2.06 1.91
CA ALA A 277 26.63 0.73 1.76
C ALA A 277 27.26 0.24 3.08
N GLY A 278 26.78 -0.89 3.60
CA GLY A 278 27.33 -1.58 4.77
C GLY A 278 26.64 -1.32 6.10
N ASP A 279 25.96 -0.17 6.26
CA ASP A 279 25.18 0.11 7.47
C ASP A 279 23.98 0.98 7.13
N HIS A 280 22.78 0.48 7.41
CA HIS A 280 21.52 1.22 7.21
C HIS A 280 20.45 0.72 8.17
N LYS A 281 19.53 1.59 8.56
CA LYS A 281 18.35 1.20 9.30
C LYS A 281 17.46 0.31 8.46
N THR A 282 16.99 -0.78 9.05
CA THR A 282 16.01 -1.67 8.41
C THR A 282 14.60 -1.10 8.55
N ILE A 283 13.72 -1.44 7.62
CA ILE A 283 12.30 -1.09 7.69
C ILE A 283 11.67 -1.74 8.92
N ALA A 284 12.05 -2.99 9.24
CA ALA A 284 11.61 -3.70 10.44
C ALA A 284 11.89 -2.94 11.74
N SER A 285 12.99 -2.16 11.79
CA SER A 285 13.36 -1.42 13.00
C SER A 285 12.42 -0.26 13.34
N VAL A 286 11.65 0.24 12.37
CA VAL A 286 10.73 1.39 12.51
C VAL A 286 9.26 1.00 12.25
N ALA A 287 9.03 0.01 11.42
CA ALA A 287 7.71 -0.51 11.06
C ALA A 287 7.74 -2.06 11.02
N PRO A 288 7.67 -2.74 12.19
CA PRO A 288 7.80 -4.20 12.25
C PRO A 288 6.79 -4.95 11.37
N ASP A 289 5.59 -4.43 11.22
CA ASP A 289 4.55 -5.04 10.38
C ASP A 289 4.89 -5.04 8.87
N TYR A 290 5.96 -4.35 8.49
CA TYR A 290 6.46 -4.23 7.12
C TYR A 290 7.86 -4.84 6.95
N GLU A 291 8.32 -5.67 7.88
CA GLU A 291 9.66 -6.30 7.84
C GLU A 291 9.92 -7.06 6.53
N TYR A 292 8.89 -7.58 5.88
CA TYR A 292 9.00 -8.27 4.60
C TYR A 292 9.56 -7.38 3.47
N LEU A 293 9.50 -6.05 3.61
CA LEU A 293 10.07 -5.11 2.65
C LEU A 293 11.60 -5.02 2.75
N ASP A 294 12.20 -5.39 3.87
CA ASP A 294 13.66 -5.45 3.99
C ASP A 294 14.26 -6.47 3.02
N ASP A 295 13.58 -7.59 2.81
CA ASP A 295 13.98 -8.59 1.82
C ASP A 295 13.83 -8.10 0.38
N VAL A 296 12.74 -7.35 0.09
CA VAL A 296 12.56 -6.70 -1.22
C VAL A 296 13.66 -5.67 -1.44
N PHE A 297 13.88 -4.78 -0.48
CA PHE A 297 14.95 -3.79 -0.51
C PHE A 297 16.32 -4.45 -0.79
N ALA A 298 16.65 -5.52 -0.08
CA ALA A 298 17.92 -6.23 -0.25
C ALA A 298 18.12 -6.80 -1.66
N GLN A 299 17.04 -7.15 -2.37
CA GLN A 299 17.10 -7.61 -3.76
C GLN A 299 17.29 -6.45 -4.75
N LEU A 300 16.81 -5.25 -4.44
CA LEU A 300 16.93 -4.07 -5.28
C LEU A 300 18.25 -3.32 -5.02
N PHE A 301 18.74 -3.31 -3.79
CA PHE A 301 19.96 -2.61 -3.33
C PHE A 301 21.25 -3.40 -3.59
N LYS A 302 21.35 -4.09 -4.75
CA LYS A 302 22.57 -4.81 -5.13
C LYS A 302 23.58 -3.90 -5.82
N GLN A 303 24.88 -4.10 -5.55
CA GLN A 303 25.95 -3.30 -6.13
C GLN A 303 26.03 -3.49 -7.67
N LYS A 304 25.93 -4.73 -8.15
CA LYS A 304 25.86 -5.01 -9.58
C LYS A 304 24.44 -4.88 -10.09
N SER A 305 24.25 -4.14 -11.17
CA SER A 305 22.94 -3.96 -11.80
C SER A 305 22.29 -5.28 -12.21
N SER A 306 23.09 -6.22 -12.75
CA SER A 306 22.60 -7.55 -13.19
C SER A 306 22.01 -8.40 -12.07
N ASP A 307 22.39 -8.14 -10.82
CA ASP A 307 21.98 -8.94 -9.66
C ASP A 307 20.70 -8.37 -9.00
N ARG A 308 20.20 -7.21 -9.48
CA ARG A 308 18.97 -6.58 -8.99
C ARG A 308 17.75 -7.28 -9.54
N LEU A 309 16.74 -7.43 -8.70
CA LEU A 309 15.43 -7.97 -9.12
C LEU A 309 14.83 -7.08 -10.22
N PHE A 310 14.51 -7.68 -11.36
CA PHE A 310 14.00 -7.03 -12.56
C PHE A 310 13.28 -8.07 -13.44
N PRO A 311 12.28 -7.77 -14.24
CA PRO A 311 11.68 -6.44 -14.43
C PRO A 311 10.72 -6.03 -13.30
N GLU A 312 10.15 -4.83 -13.42
CA GLU A 312 9.30 -4.18 -12.42
C GLU A 312 8.09 -5.03 -12.02
N GLU A 313 7.51 -5.78 -12.93
CA GLU A 313 6.39 -6.68 -12.63
C GLU A 313 6.79 -7.76 -11.62
N LYS A 314 8.06 -8.23 -11.67
CA LYS A 314 8.57 -9.17 -10.68
C LYS A 314 8.73 -8.51 -9.31
N ILE A 315 9.15 -7.23 -9.26
CA ILE A 315 9.25 -6.48 -8.01
C ILE A 315 7.86 -6.37 -7.36
N LEU A 316 6.85 -5.95 -8.13
CA LEU A 316 5.48 -5.82 -7.64
C LEU A 316 4.89 -7.16 -7.21
N THR A 317 5.21 -8.24 -7.93
CA THR A 317 4.77 -9.60 -7.59
C THR A 317 5.44 -10.05 -6.29
N GLU A 318 6.74 -9.86 -6.14
CA GLU A 318 7.49 -10.22 -4.94
C GLU A 318 6.97 -9.48 -3.70
N MET A 319 6.69 -8.18 -3.83
CA MET A 319 6.09 -7.40 -2.74
C MET A 319 4.76 -8.00 -2.28
N LYS A 320 3.87 -8.34 -3.22
CA LYS A 320 2.57 -8.95 -2.90
C LYS A 320 2.73 -10.31 -2.23
N VAL A 321 3.54 -11.17 -2.81
CA VAL A 321 3.78 -12.53 -2.27
C VAL A 321 4.33 -12.46 -0.85
N ARG A 322 5.32 -11.61 -0.60
CA ARG A 322 5.91 -11.46 0.73
C ARG A 322 4.95 -10.85 1.75
N ALA A 323 4.17 -9.85 1.35
CA ALA A 323 3.14 -9.26 2.21
C ALA A 323 2.09 -10.31 2.63
N GLU A 324 1.64 -11.16 1.69
CA GLU A 324 0.70 -12.24 1.98
C GLU A 324 1.32 -13.31 2.87
N GLN A 325 2.57 -13.71 2.61
CA GLN A 325 3.30 -14.66 3.44
C GLN A 325 3.48 -14.16 4.86
N TYR A 326 3.90 -12.91 5.01
CA TYR A 326 4.05 -12.24 6.30
C TYR A 326 2.72 -12.21 7.08
N LYS A 327 1.64 -11.78 6.44
CA LYS A 327 0.31 -11.76 7.05
C LYS A 327 -0.11 -13.15 7.55
N ARG A 328 0.06 -14.20 6.73
CA ARG A 328 -0.26 -15.59 7.11
C ARG A 328 0.56 -16.06 8.31
N GLU A 329 1.86 -15.71 8.36
CA GLU A 329 2.72 -16.07 9.48
C GLU A 329 2.30 -15.35 10.77
N GLN A 330 1.96 -14.07 10.70
CA GLN A 330 1.44 -13.30 11.85
C GLN A 330 0.09 -13.87 12.34
N ASP A 331 -0.82 -14.21 11.44
CA ASP A 331 -2.09 -14.84 11.79
C ASP A 331 -1.86 -16.21 12.48
N LYS A 332 -0.92 -17.01 11.96
CA LYS A 332 -0.52 -18.29 12.59
C LYS A 332 0.06 -18.09 13.98
N LEU A 333 0.98 -17.13 14.15
CA LEU A 333 1.57 -16.80 15.44
C LEU A 333 0.50 -16.30 16.44
N ARG A 334 -0.44 -15.50 15.98
CA ARG A 334 -1.56 -15.01 16.77
C ARG A 334 -2.44 -16.17 17.24
N LEU A 335 -2.77 -17.12 16.34
CA LEU A 335 -3.53 -18.31 16.68
C LEU A 335 -2.76 -19.22 17.66
N GLN A 336 -1.45 -19.36 17.52
CA GLN A 336 -0.62 -20.14 18.42
C GLN A 336 -0.50 -19.51 19.82
N LYS A 337 -0.42 -18.17 19.90
CA LYS A 337 -0.32 -17.42 21.16
C LYS A 337 -1.65 -17.20 21.87
N ALA A 338 -2.78 -17.44 21.21
CA ALA A 338 -4.08 -17.32 21.82
C ALA A 338 -4.20 -18.34 22.97
N VAL A 339 -4.02 -17.88 24.18
CA VAL A 339 -4.27 -18.66 25.41
C VAL A 339 -5.78 -18.69 25.61
N ASP A 340 -6.33 -19.90 25.77
CA ASP A 340 -7.72 -20.03 26.19
C ASP A 340 -7.82 -19.59 27.65
N ASP A 341 -8.34 -18.41 27.84
CA ASP A 341 -8.64 -17.84 29.18
C ASP A 341 -9.90 -18.53 29.74
N THR A 342 -9.80 -19.83 29.95
CA THR A 342 -10.87 -20.65 30.51
C THR A 342 -10.54 -20.97 31.96
N THR A 343 -10.94 -20.04 32.84
CA THR A 343 -11.13 -20.39 34.25
C THR A 343 -12.19 -21.49 34.32
N SER A 344 -11.87 -22.61 34.97
CA SER A 344 -12.85 -23.65 35.25
C SER A 344 -14.03 -23.02 35.99
N PRO A 345 -15.28 -23.26 35.58
CA PRO A 345 -16.42 -22.70 36.31
C PRO A 345 -16.39 -23.12 37.79
N ASP A 346 -16.64 -22.15 38.66
CA ASP A 346 -16.76 -22.41 40.10
C ASP A 346 -17.85 -23.45 40.36
N ASP A 347 -17.68 -24.22 41.45
CA ASP A 347 -18.67 -25.15 41.91
C ASP A 347 -19.92 -24.42 42.39
N PHE A 348 -21.06 -24.78 41.82
CA PHE A 348 -22.36 -24.28 42.26
C PHE A 348 -22.74 -24.93 43.56
N ASN A 349 -22.94 -24.10 44.61
CA ASN A 349 -23.26 -24.60 45.95
C ASN A 349 -24.38 -23.78 46.55
N ALA A 350 -25.64 -24.14 46.23
CA ALA A 350 -26.81 -23.54 46.82
C ALA A 350 -27.13 -24.22 48.17
N THR A 351 -27.44 -23.42 49.18
CA THR A 351 -27.77 -23.90 50.54
C THR A 351 -29.13 -23.40 50.97
N VAL A 352 -29.88 -24.30 51.68
CA VAL A 352 -31.19 -23.96 52.20
C VAL A 352 -31.01 -23.04 53.42
N THR A 353 -31.55 -21.84 53.34
CA THR A 353 -31.45 -20.79 54.38
C THR A 353 -32.71 -20.69 55.23
N LYS A 354 -33.86 -21.01 54.64
CA LYS A 354 -35.17 -20.91 55.33
C LYS A 354 -36.11 -22.03 54.91
N LYS A 355 -36.97 -22.46 55.82
CA LYS A 355 -38.03 -23.44 55.59
C LYS A 355 -39.33 -22.92 56.18
N GLU A 356 -40.39 -22.86 55.35
CA GLU A 356 -41.67 -22.30 55.74
C GLU A 356 -42.80 -23.12 55.16
N PHE A 357 -43.93 -23.17 55.84
CA PHE A 357 -45.15 -23.78 55.28
C PHE A 357 -46.02 -22.64 54.71
N ILE A 358 -46.21 -22.64 53.40
CA ILE A 358 -46.94 -21.58 52.70
C ILE A 358 -47.88 -22.25 51.69
N ASN A 359 -49.17 -21.90 51.74
CA ASN A 359 -50.16 -22.35 50.76
C ASN A 359 -50.17 -23.88 50.48
N GLY A 360 -50.05 -24.70 51.51
CA GLY A 360 -50.07 -26.15 51.38
C GLY A 360 -48.77 -26.80 50.95
N SER A 361 -47.69 -26.06 50.88
CA SER A 361 -46.36 -26.57 50.48
C SER A 361 -45.30 -26.19 51.53
N ILE A 362 -44.31 -27.05 51.73
CA ILE A 362 -43.08 -26.68 52.44
C ILE A 362 -42.18 -25.97 51.42
N VAL A 363 -41.91 -24.69 51.64
CA VAL A 363 -41.06 -23.87 50.79
C VAL A 363 -39.66 -23.82 51.39
N PHE A 364 -38.66 -24.19 50.61
CA PHE A 364 -37.24 -24.14 50.95
C PHE A 364 -36.62 -22.96 50.21
N THR A 365 -36.24 -21.91 50.93
CA THR A 365 -35.51 -20.76 50.34
C THR A 365 -34.02 -21.03 50.36
N LEU A 366 -33.36 -20.75 49.24
CA LEU A 366 -31.92 -20.94 49.07
C LEU A 366 -31.18 -19.59 49.04
N ASP A 367 -29.90 -19.63 49.30
CA ASP A 367 -29.00 -18.45 49.41
C ASP A 367 -28.66 -17.78 48.04
N ARG A 368 -29.03 -18.43 46.94
CA ARG A 368 -28.74 -17.95 45.59
C ARG A 368 -29.84 -18.31 44.58
N GLU A 369 -29.79 -17.61 43.45
CA GLU A 369 -30.68 -17.89 42.33
C GLU A 369 -30.43 -19.29 41.78
N LEU A 370 -31.53 -20.02 41.51
CA LEU A 370 -31.49 -21.39 41.00
C LEU A 370 -31.55 -21.37 39.47
N PRO A 371 -30.46 -21.75 38.77
CA PRO A 371 -30.51 -21.98 37.32
C PRO A 371 -31.59 -22.98 36.95
N TYR A 372 -32.19 -22.81 35.80
CA TYR A 372 -33.27 -23.71 35.31
C TYR A 372 -32.76 -25.16 35.17
N GLU A 373 -31.57 -25.34 34.67
CA GLU A 373 -30.91 -26.63 34.50
C GLU A 373 -30.60 -27.28 35.84
N TRP A 374 -30.22 -26.53 36.86
CA TRP A 374 -30.06 -27.06 38.22
C TRP A 374 -31.37 -27.60 38.77
N PHE A 375 -32.47 -26.85 38.59
CA PHE A 375 -33.79 -27.30 39.00
C PHE A 375 -34.27 -28.55 38.24
N GLN A 376 -34.00 -28.65 36.94
CA GLN A 376 -34.28 -29.84 36.13
C GLN A 376 -33.51 -31.07 36.66
N ILE A 377 -32.23 -30.90 37.02
CA ILE A 377 -31.42 -31.99 37.63
C ILE A 377 -32.03 -32.43 38.94
N LEU A 378 -32.45 -31.47 39.79
CA LEU A 378 -33.09 -31.75 41.03
C LEU A 378 -34.41 -32.52 40.87
N SER A 379 -35.28 -32.08 39.95
CA SER A 379 -36.63 -32.62 39.76
C SER A 379 -36.68 -33.83 38.80
N GLY A 380 -35.60 -34.04 37.98
CA GLY A 380 -35.59 -35.04 36.91
C GLY A 380 -35.21 -36.47 37.33
N GLY A 381 -35.14 -36.79 38.64
CA GLY A 381 -34.88 -38.17 39.10
C GLY A 381 -33.45 -38.67 38.94
N HIS A 382 -32.49 -37.84 38.53
CA HIS A 382 -31.08 -38.20 38.29
C HIS A 382 -30.22 -38.32 39.55
N LEU A 383 -30.82 -38.14 40.75
CA LEU A 383 -30.07 -38.01 42.02
C LEU A 383 -29.87 -39.34 42.77
N GLY A 384 -30.04 -40.49 42.11
CA GLY A 384 -29.73 -41.81 42.71
C GLY A 384 -30.94 -42.61 43.19
N SER A 385 -30.71 -43.89 43.45
CA SER A 385 -31.70 -44.95 43.68
C SER A 385 -32.80 -44.54 44.64
N TYR A 386 -34.01 -44.49 44.10
CA TYR A 386 -35.23 -44.50 44.92
C TYR A 386 -35.28 -45.76 45.78
N SER A 387 -35.36 -45.64 47.07
CA SER A 387 -35.88 -46.74 47.86
C SER A 387 -37.37 -46.84 47.54
N ALA A 388 -37.82 -47.99 47.07
CA ALA A 388 -39.17 -48.27 46.62
C ALA A 388 -40.28 -48.07 47.67
N LEU A 389 -39.98 -47.40 48.75
CA LEU A 389 -40.89 -47.23 49.94
C LEU A 389 -41.24 -45.72 50.16
N MET A 390 -40.84 -44.79 49.31
CA MET A 390 -41.16 -43.37 49.53
C MET A 390 -42.03 -42.81 48.42
N SER A 391 -43.24 -42.38 48.76
CA SER A 391 -44.22 -41.70 47.90
C SER A 391 -43.77 -40.27 47.46
N TYR A 392 -42.60 -39.82 47.85
CA TYR A 392 -42.10 -38.49 47.66
C TYR A 392 -40.71 -38.53 47.01
N GLY A 393 -40.66 -38.26 45.76
CA GLY A 393 -39.39 -38.08 45.00
C GLY A 393 -39.12 -36.65 44.66
N PRO A 394 -37.87 -36.35 44.18
CA PRO A 394 -37.49 -34.99 43.74
C PRO A 394 -38.37 -34.43 42.63
N GLU A 395 -39.03 -35.29 41.88
CA GLU A 395 -39.95 -34.92 40.77
C GLU A 395 -41.23 -34.21 41.26
N LYS A 396 -41.51 -34.25 42.57
CA LYS A 396 -42.63 -33.54 43.18
C LYS A 396 -42.29 -32.14 43.64
N LEU A 397 -40.99 -31.73 43.54
CA LEU A 397 -40.56 -30.39 43.86
C LEU A 397 -41.01 -29.42 42.77
N GLU A 398 -41.58 -28.29 43.20
CA GLU A 398 -41.97 -27.20 42.32
C GLU A 398 -41.03 -26.01 42.47
N LYS A 399 -40.65 -25.41 41.35
CA LYS A 399 -39.87 -24.17 41.40
C LYS A 399 -40.74 -23.04 41.91
N ASN A 400 -40.40 -22.49 43.05
CA ASN A 400 -41.13 -21.40 43.71
C ASN A 400 -40.36 -20.07 43.64
N GLY A 401 -40.37 -19.46 42.43
CA GLY A 401 -39.57 -18.25 42.16
C GLY A 401 -38.10 -18.55 41.85
N LYS A 402 -37.25 -17.53 41.97
CA LYS A 402 -35.83 -17.61 41.60
C LYS A 402 -34.95 -18.29 42.68
N TYR A 403 -35.37 -18.22 43.91
CA TYR A 403 -34.55 -18.60 45.08
C TYR A 403 -35.19 -19.72 45.95
N ALA A 404 -36.27 -20.28 45.50
CA ALA A 404 -36.97 -21.23 46.34
C ALA A 404 -37.52 -22.44 45.56
N ILE A 405 -37.62 -23.54 46.27
CA ILE A 405 -38.31 -24.77 45.80
C ILE A 405 -39.43 -25.09 46.80
N GLY A 406 -40.54 -25.57 46.30
CA GLY A 406 -41.69 -25.99 47.08
C GLY A 406 -41.94 -27.48 46.98
N MET A 407 -42.29 -28.11 48.11
CA MET A 407 -42.78 -29.47 48.14
C MET A 407 -44.26 -29.44 48.62
N PRO A 408 -45.22 -29.71 47.76
CA PRO A 408 -46.62 -29.82 48.15
C PRO A 408 -46.84 -30.92 49.20
N ILE A 409 -47.62 -30.59 50.26
CA ILE A 409 -47.93 -31.49 51.37
C ILE A 409 -49.44 -31.81 51.35
N HIS A 410 -49.79 -33.10 51.39
CA HIS A 410 -51.17 -33.50 51.51
C HIS A 410 -51.69 -33.33 52.95
N THR A 411 -52.94 -32.94 53.14
CA THR A 411 -53.56 -32.70 54.44
C THR A 411 -53.55 -33.88 55.35
N SER A 412 -53.37 -35.12 54.84
CA SER A 412 -53.31 -36.36 55.58
C SER A 412 -51.89 -36.78 56.02
N GLU A 413 -50.86 -35.97 55.79
CA GLU A 413 -49.50 -36.30 56.13
C GLU A 413 -49.25 -36.27 57.64
N SER A 414 -48.57 -37.34 58.14
CA SER A 414 -48.17 -37.41 59.53
C SER A 414 -46.93 -36.48 59.81
N PRO A 415 -46.70 -36.05 61.04
CA PRO A 415 -45.50 -35.30 61.42
C PRO A 415 -44.20 -36.02 61.04
N ASP A 416 -44.15 -37.36 61.15
CA ASP A 416 -42.97 -38.14 60.79
C ASP A 416 -42.74 -38.18 59.27
N SER A 417 -43.81 -38.19 58.48
CA SER A 417 -43.75 -38.11 57.02
C SER A 417 -43.18 -36.71 56.60
N ILE A 418 -43.67 -35.63 57.25
CA ILE A 418 -43.19 -34.26 56.99
C ILE A 418 -41.70 -34.12 57.31
N LYS A 419 -41.27 -34.71 58.46
CA LYS A 419 -39.86 -34.72 58.86
C LYS A 419 -38.98 -35.40 57.80
N LYS A 420 -39.40 -36.58 57.27
CA LYS A 420 -38.69 -37.27 56.20
C LYS A 420 -38.64 -36.49 54.91
N ILE A 421 -39.67 -35.78 54.52
CA ILE A 421 -39.67 -34.91 53.33
C ILE A 421 -38.61 -33.83 53.47
N VAL A 422 -38.53 -33.20 54.62
CA VAL A 422 -37.49 -32.16 54.87
C VAL A 422 -36.09 -32.76 54.83
N GLU A 423 -35.87 -33.93 55.44
CA GLU A 423 -34.58 -34.62 55.41
C GLU A 423 -34.19 -35.01 53.97
N ASN A 424 -35.12 -35.50 53.17
CA ASN A 424 -34.87 -35.82 51.76
C ASN A 424 -34.47 -34.58 50.96
N VAL A 425 -35.20 -33.49 51.07
CA VAL A 425 -34.83 -32.24 50.33
C VAL A 425 -33.47 -31.74 50.74
N MET A 426 -33.13 -31.80 52.02
CA MET A 426 -31.82 -31.44 52.53
C MET A 426 -30.69 -32.33 52.00
N ASP A 427 -30.95 -33.60 51.72
CA ASP A 427 -30.01 -34.52 51.07
C ASP A 427 -29.95 -34.34 49.52
N TRP A 428 -31.04 -33.96 48.88
CA TRP A 428 -31.09 -33.78 47.42
C TRP A 428 -30.42 -32.49 46.95
N VAL A 429 -30.51 -31.39 47.68
CA VAL A 429 -29.92 -30.11 47.29
C VAL A 429 -28.39 -30.19 47.10
N PRO A 430 -27.60 -30.77 48.01
CA PRO A 430 -26.17 -30.99 47.77
C PRO A 430 -25.84 -31.87 46.59
N LYS A 431 -26.66 -32.92 46.39
CA LYS A 431 -26.50 -33.82 45.21
C LYS A 431 -26.80 -33.12 43.92
N ALA A 432 -27.83 -32.28 43.86
CA ALA A 432 -28.12 -31.42 42.69
C ALA A 432 -27.01 -30.40 42.44
N ASN A 433 -26.43 -29.80 43.48
CA ASN A 433 -25.26 -28.90 43.36
C ASN A 433 -24.09 -29.64 42.65
N ALA A 434 -23.74 -30.84 43.14
CA ALA A 434 -22.63 -31.62 42.58
C ALA A 434 -22.91 -32.03 41.14
N ALA A 435 -24.11 -32.50 40.81
CA ALA A 435 -24.49 -32.91 39.48
C ALA A 435 -24.52 -31.72 38.51
N TYR A 436 -25.02 -30.57 38.93
CA TYR A 436 -25.02 -29.34 38.10
C TYR A 436 -23.61 -28.83 37.87
N SER A 437 -22.76 -28.77 38.90
CA SER A 437 -21.36 -28.39 38.76
C SER A 437 -20.61 -29.28 37.78
N ALA A 438 -20.83 -30.62 37.84
CA ALA A 438 -20.25 -31.54 36.89
C ALA A 438 -20.80 -31.35 35.45
N HIS A 439 -22.08 -31.00 35.30
CA HIS A 439 -22.70 -30.70 34.01
C HIS A 439 -22.09 -29.44 33.37
N VAL A 440 -21.99 -28.36 34.14
CA VAL A 440 -21.38 -27.08 33.67
C VAL A 440 -19.91 -27.27 33.29
N LYS A 441 -19.12 -27.98 34.10
CA LYS A 441 -17.73 -28.32 33.81
C LYS A 441 -17.59 -29.12 32.51
N ARG A 442 -18.48 -30.10 32.29
CA ARG A 442 -18.48 -30.91 31.05
C ARG A 442 -18.76 -30.06 29.81
N ILE A 443 -19.75 -29.15 29.89
CA ILE A 443 -20.05 -28.23 28.78
C ILE A 443 -18.86 -27.30 28.52
N ALA A 444 -18.23 -26.73 29.54
CA ALA A 444 -17.04 -25.88 29.42
C ALA A 444 -15.88 -26.64 28.73
N GLN A 445 -15.60 -27.88 29.16
CA GLN A 445 -14.57 -28.73 28.55
C GLN A 445 -14.90 -29.08 27.10
N GLN A 446 -16.15 -29.33 26.76
CA GLN A 446 -16.55 -29.59 25.37
C GLN A 446 -16.32 -28.37 24.50
N LYS A 447 -16.78 -27.19 24.92
CA LYS A 447 -16.56 -25.94 24.23
C LYS A 447 -15.07 -25.63 24.03
N GLN A 448 -14.24 -25.92 25.03
CA GLN A 448 -12.79 -25.75 24.92
C GLN A 448 -12.21 -26.69 23.87
N ARG A 449 -12.56 -27.96 23.85
CA ARG A 449 -12.12 -28.93 22.84
C ARG A 449 -12.53 -28.52 21.42
N GLU A 450 -13.75 -28.01 21.27
CA GLU A 450 -14.24 -27.50 19.97
C GLU A 450 -13.42 -26.31 19.49
N ARG A 451 -13.11 -25.35 20.39
CA ARG A 451 -12.24 -24.19 20.09
C ARG A 451 -10.83 -24.62 19.71
N GLU A 452 -10.23 -25.53 20.46
CA GLU A 452 -8.90 -26.07 20.17
C GLU A 452 -8.86 -26.81 18.83
N ALA A 453 -9.89 -27.61 18.51
CA ALA A 453 -10.00 -28.28 17.23
C ALA A 453 -10.14 -27.30 16.06
N ALA A 454 -10.99 -26.27 16.20
CA ALA A 454 -11.17 -25.23 15.21
C ALA A 454 -9.86 -24.46 14.98
N ARG A 455 -9.13 -24.11 16.04
CA ARG A 455 -7.83 -23.44 15.96
C ARG A 455 -6.79 -24.29 15.24
N LYS A 456 -6.70 -25.58 15.57
CA LYS A 456 -5.78 -26.51 14.89
C LYS A 456 -6.12 -26.66 13.40
N ALA A 457 -7.40 -26.70 13.05
CA ALA A 457 -7.84 -26.78 11.66
C ALA A 457 -7.46 -25.51 10.87
N GLU A 458 -7.60 -24.32 11.47
CA GLU A 458 -7.23 -23.06 10.82
C GLU A 458 -5.71 -22.94 10.62
N ILE A 459 -4.90 -23.35 11.62
CA ILE A 459 -3.44 -23.41 11.47
C ILE A 459 -3.05 -24.37 10.33
N ALA A 460 -3.63 -25.55 10.27
CA ALA A 460 -3.35 -26.54 9.21
C ALA A 460 -3.74 -26.00 7.82
N LYS A 461 -4.83 -25.23 7.73
CA LYS A 461 -5.24 -24.56 6.49
C LYS A 461 -4.21 -23.53 6.04
N LEU A 462 -3.75 -22.65 6.94
CA LEU A 462 -2.72 -21.66 6.65
C LEU A 462 -1.40 -22.31 6.21
N GLU A 463 -0.99 -23.42 6.84
CA GLU A 463 0.21 -24.18 6.45
C GLU A 463 0.08 -24.79 5.06
N ARG A 464 -1.10 -25.33 4.72
CA ARG A 464 -1.37 -25.88 3.38
C ARG A 464 -1.34 -24.79 2.31
N GLU A 465 -1.96 -23.64 2.57
CA GLU A 465 -1.95 -22.49 1.66
C GLU A 465 -0.54 -21.95 1.45
N SER A 466 0.26 -21.86 2.52
CA SER A 466 1.67 -21.48 2.44
C SER A 466 2.48 -22.46 1.58
N SER A 467 2.28 -23.75 1.76
CA SER A 467 2.98 -24.79 0.98
C SER A 467 2.60 -24.73 -0.51
N ILE A 468 1.31 -24.51 -0.83
CA ILE A 468 0.85 -24.34 -2.22
C ILE A 468 1.47 -23.09 -2.85
N SER A 469 1.47 -21.97 -2.13
CA SER A 469 2.07 -20.72 -2.62
C SER A 469 3.57 -20.88 -2.88
N ALA A 470 4.29 -21.60 -2.03
CA ALA A 470 5.72 -21.88 -2.22
C ALA A 470 5.99 -22.76 -3.45
N ILE A 471 5.13 -23.73 -3.74
CA ILE A 471 5.24 -24.58 -4.95
C ILE A 471 4.97 -23.74 -6.21
N LEU A 472 3.93 -22.92 -6.19
CA LEU A 472 3.58 -22.07 -7.35
C LEU A 472 4.65 -21.02 -7.65
N ALA A 473 5.37 -20.56 -6.65
CA ALA A 473 6.49 -19.61 -6.83
C ALA A 473 7.75 -20.25 -7.47
N GLN A 474 7.84 -21.59 -7.53
CA GLN A 474 8.96 -22.33 -8.13
C GLN A 474 8.71 -22.73 -9.59
N ILE A 475 7.48 -22.61 -10.08
CA ILE A 475 7.06 -22.88 -11.45
C ILE A 475 7.04 -21.59 -12.27
#